data_9d2848fa2282cbe36c6db4f2ef018c11
#
_entry.id   9d2848fa2282cbe36c6db4f2ef018c11
#
_cell.length_a   1.000
_cell.length_b   1.000
_cell.length_c   1.000
_cell.angle_alpha   90.00
_cell.angle_beta   90.00
_cell.angle_gamma   90.00
#
_symmetry.space_group_name_H-M   'P 1'
#
loop_
_entity.id
_entity.type
_entity.pdbx_description
1 polymer ?
#
loop_
_entity_poly.entity_id
_entity_poly.type
_entity_poly.pdbx_seq_one_letter_code
_entity_poly.pdbx_strand_id
1 'polypeptide(L)' 'DRDVLFVEAGKFIIEKDKASIGMLQRWFKIGFNRAARIMDQLADAGVVGEEEGTKPRKVLMSMEQFEQYLEEY' A
#
# COMPACT_ATOMS: atom_id res chain seq x y z
N ASP A 1 0.30 11.49 -9.90
CA ASP A 1 1.67 11.25 -9.44
C ASP A 1 1.67 10.48 -8.14
N ARG A 2 2.61 9.56 -8.02
CA ARG A 2 2.71 8.74 -6.84
C ARG A 2 3.37 9.47 -5.69
N ASP A 3 2.89 9.19 -4.49
CA ASP A 3 3.56 9.67 -3.28
C ASP A 3 4.98 9.10 -3.24
N VAL A 4 5.93 9.89 -2.72
CA VAL A 4 7.31 9.42 -2.63
C VAL A 4 7.44 8.18 -1.74
N LEU A 5 6.46 7.92 -0.87
CA LEU A 5 6.45 6.74 -0.02
C LEU A 5 5.76 5.53 -0.66
N PHE A 6 5.28 5.66 -1.90
CA PHE A 6 4.52 4.59 -2.56
C PHE A 6 5.27 3.26 -2.54
N VAL A 7 6.53 3.28 -2.98
CA VAL A 7 7.31 2.04 -3.07
C VAL A 7 7.55 1.43 -1.68
N GLU A 8 7.98 2.27 -0.75
CA GLU A 8 8.27 1.76 0.61
C GLU A 8 7.01 1.26 1.29
N ALA A 9 5.90 1.96 1.10
CA ALA A 9 4.64 1.54 1.70
C ALA A 9 4.17 0.22 1.11
N GLY A 10 4.30 0.05 -0.20
CA GLY A 10 3.93 -1.20 -0.85
C GLY A 10 4.75 -2.37 -0.34
N LYS A 11 6.06 -2.17 -0.25
CA LYS A 11 6.93 -3.22 0.26
C LYS A 11 6.63 -3.57 1.71
N PHE A 12 6.35 -2.55 2.53
CA PHE A 12 6.01 -2.76 3.93
C PHE A 12 4.73 -3.58 4.07
N ILE A 13 3.71 -3.23 3.29
CA ILE A 13 2.42 -3.94 3.32
C ILE A 13 2.60 -5.39 2.90
N ILE A 14 3.34 -5.62 1.83
CA ILE A 14 3.55 -6.98 1.33
C ILE A 14 4.34 -7.81 2.35
N GLU A 15 5.36 -7.21 2.93
CA GLU A 15 6.18 -7.88 3.92
C GLU A 15 5.38 -8.29 5.14
N LYS A 16 4.51 -7.40 5.61
CA LYS A 16 3.66 -7.69 6.77
C LYS A 16 2.40 -8.47 6.41
N ASP A 17 2.10 -8.58 5.13
CA ASP A 17 0.89 -9.22 4.63
C ASP A 17 -0.34 -8.62 5.27
N LYS A 18 -0.36 -7.30 5.37
CA LYS A 18 -1.45 -6.58 6.01
C LYS A 18 -1.51 -5.16 5.47
N ALA A 19 -2.70 -4.73 5.06
CA ALA A 19 -2.88 -3.42 4.44
C ALA A 19 -3.90 -2.61 5.22
N SER A 20 -3.45 -1.88 6.24
CA SER A 20 -4.33 -0.98 6.99
C SER A 20 -3.75 0.43 6.99
N ILE A 21 -4.65 1.41 6.95
CA ILE A 21 -4.25 2.82 6.96
C ILE A 21 -3.53 3.16 8.26
N GLY A 22 -4.04 2.65 9.39
CA GLY A 22 -3.42 2.91 10.69
C GLY A 22 -1.98 2.43 10.77
N MET A 23 -1.69 1.31 10.10
CA MET A 23 -0.34 0.77 10.08
C MET A 23 0.62 1.72 9.34
N LEU A 24 0.16 2.29 8.23
CA LEU A 24 0.96 3.26 7.48
C LEU A 24 1.19 4.53 8.29
N GLN A 25 0.16 5.00 8.98
CA GLN A 25 0.28 6.19 9.81
C GLN A 25 1.36 6.01 10.87
N ARG A 26 1.33 4.87 11.54
CA ARG A 26 2.27 4.61 12.64
C ARG A 26 3.69 4.40 12.16
N TRP A 27 3.83 3.62 11.09
CA TRP A 27 5.17 3.26 10.61
C TRP A 27 5.87 4.44 9.95
N PHE A 28 5.14 5.18 9.11
CA PHE A 28 5.73 6.30 8.37
C PHE A 28 5.54 7.64 9.06
N LYS A 29 4.81 7.67 10.17
CA LYS A 29 4.55 8.88 10.96
C LYS A 29 3.90 9.95 10.08
N ILE A 30 2.85 9.56 9.39
CA ILE A 30 2.10 10.44 8.50
C ILE A 30 0.66 10.53 8.98
N GLY A 31 -0.07 11.54 8.47
CA GLY A 31 -1.45 11.71 8.83
C GLY A 31 -2.37 10.78 8.06
N PHE A 32 -3.64 10.77 8.47
CA PHE A 32 -4.63 9.88 7.90
C PHE A 32 -4.83 10.13 6.40
N ASN A 33 -4.97 11.40 6.00
CA ASN A 33 -5.28 11.69 4.60
C ASN A 33 -4.17 11.22 3.66
N ARG A 34 -2.93 11.42 4.06
CA ARG A 34 -1.80 10.97 3.24
C ARG A 34 -1.74 9.47 3.18
N ALA A 35 -1.94 8.81 4.33
CA ALA A 35 -1.93 7.34 4.36
C ALA A 35 -3.04 6.77 3.49
N ALA A 36 -4.23 7.40 3.53
CA ALA A 36 -5.35 6.96 2.72
C ALA A 36 -5.05 7.12 1.23
N ARG A 37 -4.40 8.23 0.84
CA ARG A 37 -4.03 8.47 -0.55
C ARG A 37 -3.03 7.44 -1.04
N ILE A 38 -2.03 7.13 -0.20
CA ILE A 38 -1.06 6.09 -0.56
C ILE A 38 -1.75 4.75 -0.75
N MET A 39 -2.68 4.42 0.16
CA MET A 39 -3.43 3.17 0.05
C MET A 39 -4.23 3.11 -1.25
N ASP A 40 -4.87 4.23 -1.62
CA ASP A 40 -5.62 4.29 -2.87
C ASP A 40 -4.71 4.12 -4.08
N GLN A 41 -3.51 4.69 -4.03
CA GLN A 41 -2.54 4.51 -5.11
C GLN A 41 -2.10 3.05 -5.23
N LEU A 42 -1.93 2.40 -4.09
CA LEU A 42 -1.57 0.98 -4.09
C LEU A 42 -2.71 0.12 -4.62
N ALA A 43 -3.95 0.50 -4.33
CA ALA A 43 -5.10 -0.21 -4.87
C ALA A 43 -5.21 -0.04 -6.38
N ASP A 44 -4.97 1.18 -6.87
CA ASP A 44 -4.99 1.45 -8.31
C ASP A 44 -3.93 0.64 -9.04
N ALA A 45 -2.81 0.39 -8.39
CA ALA A 45 -1.72 -0.39 -8.97
C ALA A 45 -1.96 -1.91 -8.84
N GLY A 46 -2.98 -2.32 -8.11
CA GLY A 46 -3.28 -3.74 -7.92
C GLY A 46 -2.48 -4.39 -6.81
N VAL A 47 -1.81 -3.60 -5.98
CA VAL A 47 -1.04 -4.15 -4.85
C VAL A 47 -1.95 -4.60 -3.73
N VAL A 48 -3.03 -3.84 -3.49
CA VAL A 48 -4.01 -4.18 -2.46
C VAL A 48 -5.40 -4.12 -3.07
N GLY A 49 -6.35 -4.76 -2.40
CA GLY A 49 -7.74 -4.77 -2.83
C GLY A 49 -8.49 -3.53 -2.38
N GLU A 50 -9.78 -3.55 -2.64
CA GLU A 50 -10.65 -2.44 -2.28
C GLU A 50 -10.96 -2.46 -0.80
N GLU A 51 -11.42 -1.32 -0.33
CA GLU A 51 -11.82 -1.17 1.07
C GLU A 51 -12.95 -2.13 1.41
N GLU A 52 -12.83 -2.78 2.58
CA GLU A 52 -13.84 -3.73 3.06
C GLU A 52 -14.26 -3.34 4.47
N GLY A 53 -14.92 -2.20 4.60
CA GLY A 53 -15.33 -1.71 5.91
C GLY A 53 -14.13 -1.35 6.76
N THR A 54 -14.10 -1.86 7.98
CA THR A 54 -13.01 -1.58 8.91
C THR A 54 -11.88 -2.61 8.85
N LYS A 55 -12.03 -3.63 8.01
CA LYS A 55 -11.01 -4.67 7.89
C LYS A 55 -9.83 -4.18 7.07
N PRO A 56 -8.63 -4.69 7.33
CA PRO A 56 -7.49 -4.41 6.44
C PRO A 56 -7.81 -4.90 5.03
N ARG A 57 -7.29 -4.19 4.02
CA ARG A 57 -7.49 -4.60 2.64
C ARG A 57 -6.65 -5.84 2.36
N LYS A 58 -7.06 -6.61 1.36
CA LYS A 58 -6.31 -7.80 0.95
C LYS A 58 -5.03 -7.39 0.25
N VAL A 59 -3.97 -8.15 0.46
CA VAL A 59 -2.71 -7.95 -0.23
C VAL A 59 -2.72 -8.85 -1.46
N LEU A 60 -2.62 -8.25 -2.64
CA LEU A 60 -2.84 -8.95 -3.90
C LEU A 60 -1.56 -9.27 -4.68
N MET A 61 -0.43 -8.72 -4.28
CA MET A 61 0.84 -8.97 -4.96
C MET A 61 1.86 -9.55 -4.00
N SER A 62 2.73 -10.42 -4.55
CA SER A 62 3.95 -10.82 -3.86
C SER A 62 4.99 -9.71 -4.01
N MET A 63 6.08 -9.80 -3.24
CA MET A 63 7.17 -8.85 -3.39
C MET A 63 7.75 -8.90 -4.81
N GLU A 64 7.88 -10.10 -5.35
CA GLU A 64 8.42 -10.28 -6.70
C GLU A 64 7.53 -9.60 -7.74
N GLN A 65 6.21 -9.78 -7.61
CA GLN A 65 5.25 -9.16 -8.53
C GLN A 65 5.31 -7.63 -8.43
N PHE A 66 5.45 -7.12 -7.21
CA PHE A 66 5.52 -5.68 -7.02
C PHE A 66 6.79 -5.11 -7.63
N GLU A 67 7.92 -5.78 -7.43
CA GLU A 67 9.17 -5.33 -8.02
C GLU A 67 9.10 -5.33 -9.54
N GLN A 68 8.46 -6.33 -10.11
CA GLN A 68 8.27 -6.37 -11.56
C GLN A 68 7.36 -5.24 -12.02
N TYR A 69 6.30 -4.97 -11.27
CA TYR A 69 5.41 -3.86 -11.58
C TYR A 69 6.18 -2.53 -11.61
N LEU A 70 7.07 -2.33 -10.62
CA LEU A 70 7.84 -1.10 -10.54
C LEU A 70 8.80 -0.91 -11.71
N GLU A 71 9.27 -2.00 -12.30
CA GLU A 71 10.13 -1.92 -13.47
C GLU A 71 9.38 -1.49 -14.72
N GLU A 72 8.08 -1.78 -14.78
CA GLU A 72 7.27 -1.50 -15.97
C GLU A 72 6.52 -0.18 -15.87
N TYR A 73 6.22 0.26 -14.73
CA TYR A 73 5.41 1.44 -14.48
C TYR A 73 6.09 2.40 -13.50
#